data_4356f0962a8d88cf5f7798400cb6fd38
#
_entry.id   4356f0962a8d88cf5f7798400cb6fd38
#
_cell.length_a   1.000
_cell.length_b   1.000
_cell.length_c   1.000
_cell.angle_alpha   90.00
_cell.angle_beta   90.00
_cell.angle_gamma   90.00
#
_symmetry.space_group_name_H-M   'P 1'
#
loop_
_entity.id
_entity.type
_entity.pdbx_description
1 polymer ?
#
loop_
_entity_poly.entity_id
_entity_poly.type
_entity_poly.pdbx_seq_one_letter_code
_entity_poly.pdbx_strand_id
1 'polypeptide(L)'
;MFFRTFTRVNRGGTPTLALFLSTLVGVLFVLGSFEIVIAMLSFFFVANYTLSYVSLFALRKKEPLMERPYRAWGYPWTTGIALLASALFLVASIAPDLKTAATKGKVWPPSPAMLALLILLLSYPVFRLLKAFSKTGEDGEREM
;
A
#
# COMPACT_ATOMS: atom_id res chain seq x y z
N MET A 1 9.31 11.94 8.75
CA MET A 1 10.78 11.83 8.63
C MET A 1 11.13 10.37 8.76
N PHE A 2 11.36 9.66 7.65
CA PHE A 2 11.83 8.28 7.70
C PHE A 2 13.23 8.26 8.28
N PHE A 3 13.53 7.28 9.12
CA PHE A 3 14.77 7.08 9.84
C PHE A 3 15.98 7.76 9.18
N ARG A 4 16.59 8.71 9.84
CA ARG A 4 17.82 9.41 9.40
C ARG A 4 18.92 8.42 8.95
N THR A 5 18.91 7.22 9.51
CA THR A 5 19.83 6.13 9.17
C THR A 5 19.64 5.63 7.73
N PHE A 6 18.39 5.58 7.21
CA PHE A 6 18.10 5.12 5.84
C PHE A 6 18.34 6.18 4.77
N THR A 7 18.36 7.45 5.17
CA THR A 7 18.68 8.57 4.27
C THR A 7 20.15 8.90 4.24
N ARG A 8 20.99 8.20 5.03
CA ARG A 8 22.42 8.41 5.06
C ARG A 8 23.04 7.97 3.73
N VAL A 9 23.52 8.93 2.98
CA VAL A 9 24.17 8.71 1.68
C VAL A 9 25.66 8.50 1.86
N ASN A 10 26.24 7.64 1.06
CA ASN A 10 27.68 7.45 0.97
C ASN A 10 28.33 8.65 0.24
N ARG A 11 29.66 8.74 0.25
CA ARG A 11 30.45 9.79 -0.46
C ARG A 11 30.06 9.95 -1.93
N GLY A 12 29.47 8.91 -2.57
CA GLY A 12 28.92 8.92 -3.93
C GLY A 12 27.46 9.34 -4.04
N GLY A 13 26.81 9.84 -2.97
CA GLY A 13 25.40 10.27 -2.99
C GLY A 13 24.36 9.13 -2.99
N THR A 14 24.77 7.90 -2.74
CA THR A 14 23.89 6.72 -2.80
C THR A 14 23.48 6.26 -1.40
N PRO A 15 22.18 6.02 -1.12
CA PRO A 15 21.71 5.49 0.15
C PRO A 15 21.95 3.97 0.22
N THR A 16 23.17 3.58 0.58
CA THR A 16 23.63 2.17 0.56
C THR A 16 22.79 1.25 1.43
N LEU A 17 22.36 1.70 2.61
CA LEU A 17 21.54 0.90 3.51
C LEU A 17 20.15 0.62 2.94
N ALA A 18 19.52 1.61 2.31
CA ALA A 18 18.23 1.45 1.67
C ALA A 18 18.32 0.50 0.47
N LEU A 19 19.39 0.61 -0.33
CA LEU A 19 19.65 -0.30 -1.44
C LEU A 19 19.90 -1.73 -0.96
N PHE A 20 20.71 -1.92 0.07
CA PHE A 20 20.97 -3.25 0.62
C PHE A 20 19.68 -3.92 1.11
N LEU A 21 18.83 -3.20 1.85
CA LEU A 21 17.55 -3.70 2.31
C LEU A 21 16.59 -4.01 1.15
N SER A 22 16.52 -3.13 0.17
CA SER A 22 15.70 -3.35 -1.03
C SER A 22 16.15 -4.59 -1.80
N THR A 23 17.47 -4.77 -1.95
CA THR A 23 18.03 -5.96 -2.61
C THR A 23 17.76 -7.23 -1.81
N LEU A 24 17.92 -7.19 -0.50
CA LEU A 24 17.64 -8.33 0.37
C LEU A 24 16.17 -8.76 0.27
N VAL A 25 15.25 -7.81 0.32
CA VAL A 25 13.82 -8.07 0.13
C VAL A 25 13.55 -8.63 -1.26
N GLY A 26 14.18 -8.07 -2.30
CA GLY A 26 14.07 -8.59 -3.66
C GLY A 26 14.54 -10.04 -3.79
N VAL A 27 15.68 -10.39 -3.19
CA VAL A 27 16.19 -11.77 -3.18
C VAL A 27 15.22 -12.72 -2.46
N LEU A 28 14.66 -12.30 -1.31
CA LEU A 28 13.67 -13.11 -0.59
C LEU A 28 12.41 -13.36 -1.44
N PHE A 29 11.98 -12.38 -2.24
CA PHE A 29 10.87 -12.57 -3.17
C PHE A 29 11.21 -13.53 -4.33
N VAL A 30 12.44 -13.50 -4.83
CA VAL A 30 12.90 -14.42 -5.89
C VAL A 30 12.96 -15.88 -5.40
N LEU A 31 13.27 -16.10 -4.12
CA LEU A 31 13.26 -17.44 -3.52
C LEU A 31 11.84 -17.98 -3.30
N GLY A 32 10.82 -17.11 -3.33
CA GLY A 32 9.41 -17.50 -3.27
C GLY A 32 8.87 -17.95 -4.62
N SER A 33 7.63 -18.48 -4.62
CA SER A 33 6.93 -18.81 -5.86
C SER A 33 6.59 -17.53 -6.63
N PHE A 34 7.03 -17.45 -7.88
CA PHE A 34 6.78 -16.30 -8.76
C PHE A 34 5.28 -15.95 -8.89
N GLU A 35 4.42 -16.97 -8.94
CA GLU A 35 2.96 -16.81 -8.99
C GLU A 35 2.41 -16.08 -7.76
N ILE A 36 2.91 -16.40 -6.56
CA ILE A 36 2.50 -15.77 -5.31
C ILE A 36 2.88 -14.28 -5.33
N VAL A 37 4.10 -13.97 -5.76
CA VAL A 37 4.60 -12.60 -5.85
C VAL A 37 3.77 -11.76 -6.80
N ILE A 38 3.47 -12.29 -8.01
CA ILE A 38 2.63 -11.60 -9.00
C ILE A 38 1.21 -11.38 -8.46
N ALA A 39 0.62 -12.39 -7.82
CA ALA A 39 -0.72 -12.27 -7.27
C ALA A 39 -0.79 -11.20 -6.16
N MET A 40 0.21 -11.15 -5.28
CA MET A 40 0.32 -10.11 -4.25
C MET A 40 0.50 -8.72 -4.85
N LEU A 41 1.40 -8.57 -5.84
CA LEU A 41 1.63 -7.30 -6.53
C LEU A 41 0.35 -6.81 -7.22
N SER A 42 -0.35 -7.70 -7.93
CA SER A 42 -1.62 -7.36 -8.59
C SER A 42 -2.64 -6.84 -7.59
N PHE A 43 -2.76 -7.48 -6.43
CA PHE A 43 -3.65 -7.02 -5.37
C PHE A 43 -3.26 -5.61 -4.87
N PHE A 44 -1.98 -5.35 -4.61
CA PHE A 44 -1.50 -4.05 -4.16
C PHE A 44 -1.72 -2.95 -5.21
N PHE A 45 -1.46 -3.23 -6.48
CA PHE A 45 -1.70 -2.26 -7.54
C PHE A 45 -3.18 -1.89 -7.63
N VAL A 46 -4.08 -2.88 -7.65
CA VAL A 46 -5.51 -2.62 -7.73
C VAL A 46 -6.02 -1.91 -6.47
N ALA A 47 -5.54 -2.28 -5.28
CA ALA A 47 -5.87 -1.57 -4.04
C ALA A 47 -5.44 -0.09 -4.09
N ASN A 48 -4.23 0.18 -4.59
CA ASN A 48 -3.73 1.56 -4.75
C ASN A 48 -4.58 2.37 -5.75
N TYR A 49 -4.96 1.79 -6.89
CA TYR A 49 -5.87 2.45 -7.83
C TYR A 49 -7.24 2.70 -7.24
N THR A 50 -7.80 1.73 -6.51
CA THR A 50 -9.09 1.89 -5.82
C THR A 50 -9.04 3.07 -4.84
N LEU A 51 -8.00 3.15 -4.01
CA LEU A 51 -7.79 4.27 -3.09
C LEU A 51 -7.64 5.61 -3.82
N SER A 52 -6.94 5.62 -4.95
CA SER A 52 -6.76 6.82 -5.78
C SER A 52 -8.10 7.31 -6.35
N TYR A 53 -8.96 6.41 -6.83
CA TYR A 53 -10.30 6.77 -7.31
C TYR A 53 -11.18 7.29 -6.17
N VAL A 54 -11.17 6.65 -5.00
CA VAL A 54 -11.91 7.13 -3.82
C VAL A 54 -11.41 8.51 -3.42
N SER A 55 -10.09 8.72 -3.37
CA SER A 55 -9.49 10.01 -3.05
C SER A 55 -9.87 11.09 -4.05
N LEU A 56 -9.95 10.76 -5.34
CA LEU A 56 -10.40 11.68 -6.38
C LEU A 56 -11.84 12.15 -6.13
N PHE A 57 -12.75 11.24 -5.82
CA PHE A 57 -14.15 11.60 -5.51
C PHE A 57 -14.24 12.43 -4.23
N ALA A 58 -13.49 12.04 -3.17
CA ALA A 58 -13.46 12.75 -1.91
C ALA A 58 -12.93 14.19 -2.07
N LEU A 59 -11.83 14.35 -2.83
CA LEU A 59 -11.21 15.65 -3.07
C LEU A 59 -12.11 16.57 -3.89
N ARG A 60 -12.79 16.02 -4.90
CA ARG A 60 -13.75 16.81 -5.71
C ARG A 60 -14.96 17.26 -4.91
N LYS A 61 -15.36 16.49 -3.90
CA LYS A 61 -16.46 16.87 -3.01
C LYS A 61 -16.03 17.91 -1.97
N LYS A 62 -14.79 17.82 -1.46
CA LYS A 62 -14.27 18.75 -0.45
C LYS A 62 -13.88 20.11 -1.03
N GLU A 63 -13.32 20.13 -2.22
CA GLU A 63 -12.78 21.33 -2.86
C GLU A 63 -13.36 21.52 -4.27
N PRO A 64 -14.66 21.89 -4.37
CA PRO A 64 -15.34 22.03 -5.66
C PRO A 64 -14.85 23.22 -6.50
N LEU A 65 -14.33 24.28 -5.85
CA LEU A 65 -13.89 25.53 -6.48
C LEU A 65 -12.40 25.53 -6.86
N MET A 66 -11.66 24.47 -6.54
CA MET A 66 -10.24 24.40 -6.87
C MET A 66 -10.04 24.44 -8.38
N GLU A 67 -9.23 25.38 -8.87
CA GLU A 67 -8.85 25.46 -10.27
C GLU A 67 -8.09 24.19 -10.69
N ARG A 68 -8.59 23.55 -11.74
CA ARG A 68 -8.01 22.31 -12.27
C ARG A 68 -7.60 22.52 -13.71
N PRO A 69 -6.29 22.48 -14.02
CA PRO A 69 -5.80 22.68 -15.37
C PRO A 69 -6.29 21.60 -16.35
N TYR A 70 -6.65 20.41 -15.84
CA TYR A 70 -7.17 19.31 -16.63
C TYR A 70 -8.50 18.77 -16.06
N ARG A 71 -9.51 18.67 -16.93
CA ARG A 71 -10.78 18.01 -16.63
C ARG A 71 -10.78 16.63 -17.29
N ALA A 72 -10.84 15.58 -16.48
CA ALA A 72 -10.90 14.20 -16.98
C ALA A 72 -12.13 13.99 -17.85
N TRP A 73 -11.93 13.55 -19.09
CA TRP A 73 -13.00 13.27 -20.05
C TRP A 73 -13.87 12.13 -19.52
N GLY A 74 -15.18 12.28 -19.59
CA GLY A 74 -16.13 11.27 -19.11
C GLY A 74 -16.32 11.17 -17.60
N TYR A 75 -15.74 12.08 -16.80
CA TYR A 75 -16.05 12.13 -15.37
C TYR A 75 -17.52 12.53 -15.17
N PRO A 76 -18.29 11.93 -14.23
CA PRO A 76 -17.86 10.94 -13.21
C PRO A 76 -17.94 9.47 -13.66
N TRP A 77 -18.49 9.18 -14.83
CA TRP A 77 -18.82 7.83 -15.27
C TRP A 77 -17.62 6.93 -15.45
N THR A 78 -16.61 7.37 -16.19
CA THR A 78 -15.39 6.58 -16.43
C THR A 78 -14.67 6.24 -15.13
N THR A 79 -14.53 7.20 -14.22
CA THR A 79 -13.90 7.00 -12.92
C THR A 79 -14.76 6.10 -12.02
N GLY A 80 -16.10 6.24 -12.09
CA GLY A 80 -17.02 5.40 -11.34
C GLY A 80 -16.97 3.93 -11.78
N ILE A 81 -16.96 3.67 -13.09
CA ILE A 81 -16.79 2.31 -13.63
C ILE A 81 -15.46 1.72 -13.24
N ALA A 82 -14.37 2.47 -13.33
CA ALA A 82 -13.05 2.02 -12.93
C ALA A 82 -12.98 1.69 -11.42
N LEU A 83 -13.60 2.52 -10.57
CA LEU A 83 -13.72 2.26 -9.14
C LEU A 83 -14.51 0.98 -8.87
N LEU A 84 -15.65 0.79 -9.52
CA LEU A 84 -16.48 -0.41 -9.38
C LEU A 84 -15.72 -1.66 -9.81
N ALA A 85 -15.08 -1.63 -10.97
CA ALA A 85 -14.32 -2.77 -11.48
C ALA A 85 -13.14 -3.14 -10.54
N SER A 86 -12.41 -2.15 -10.05
CA SER A 86 -11.30 -2.38 -9.11
C SER A 86 -11.79 -2.92 -7.75
N ALA A 87 -12.90 -2.38 -7.23
CA ALA A 87 -13.50 -2.89 -6.00
C ALA A 87 -14.01 -4.34 -6.15
N LEU A 88 -14.68 -4.65 -7.26
CA LEU A 88 -15.11 -6.01 -7.58
C LEU A 88 -13.92 -6.99 -7.67
N PHE A 89 -12.82 -6.58 -8.30
CA PHE A 89 -11.61 -7.39 -8.36
C PHE A 89 -11.06 -7.69 -6.96
N LEU A 90 -10.97 -6.71 -6.08
CA LEU A 90 -10.48 -6.91 -4.70
C LEU A 90 -11.39 -7.88 -3.93
N VAL A 91 -12.71 -7.70 -4.02
CA VAL A 91 -13.68 -8.60 -3.37
C VAL A 91 -13.58 -10.01 -3.94
N ALA A 92 -13.52 -10.15 -5.26
CA ALA A 92 -13.39 -11.45 -5.92
C ALA A 92 -12.08 -12.18 -5.55
N SER A 93 -10.99 -11.42 -5.34
CA SER A 93 -9.69 -11.99 -4.94
C SER A 93 -9.70 -12.57 -3.52
N ILE A 94 -10.55 -12.04 -2.62
CA ILE A 94 -10.64 -12.48 -1.22
C ILE A 94 -11.81 -13.47 -1.00
N ALA A 95 -12.81 -13.46 -1.88
CA ALA A 95 -14.02 -14.28 -1.74
C ALA A 95 -13.78 -15.78 -1.54
N PRO A 96 -12.80 -16.43 -2.19
CA PRO A 96 -12.49 -17.85 -1.96
C PRO A 96 -12.06 -18.15 -0.54
N ASP A 97 -11.24 -17.26 0.06
CA ASP A 97 -10.76 -17.42 1.43
C ASP A 97 -11.88 -17.25 2.45
N LEU A 98 -12.75 -16.26 2.23
CA LEU A 98 -13.93 -16.04 3.07
C LEU A 98 -14.87 -17.24 3.05
N LYS A 99 -15.11 -17.84 1.87
CA LYS A 99 -15.91 -19.06 1.75
C LYS A 99 -15.26 -20.23 2.49
N THR A 100 -13.95 -20.39 2.36
CA THR A 100 -13.20 -21.46 3.03
C THR A 100 -13.21 -21.27 4.54
N ALA A 101 -13.08 -20.05 5.03
CA ALA A 101 -13.19 -19.72 6.45
C ALA A 101 -14.57 -20.05 7.00
N ALA A 102 -15.64 -19.69 6.26
CA ALA A 102 -17.01 -19.95 6.68
C ALA A 102 -17.38 -21.45 6.71
N THR A 103 -16.83 -22.25 5.77
CA THR A 103 -17.17 -23.67 5.68
C THR A 103 -16.26 -24.59 6.47
N LYS A 104 -14.97 -24.28 6.58
CA LYS A 104 -13.96 -25.16 7.22
C LYS A 104 -13.40 -24.59 8.52
N GLY A 105 -13.78 -23.38 8.92
CA GLY A 105 -13.28 -22.73 10.14
C GLY A 105 -11.77 -22.46 10.15
N LYS A 106 -11.05 -22.73 9.04
CA LYS A 106 -9.59 -22.60 8.93
C LYS A 106 -9.19 -22.10 7.55
N VAL A 107 -8.43 -21.02 7.53
CA VAL A 107 -7.82 -20.46 6.30
C VAL A 107 -6.32 -20.68 6.37
N TRP A 108 -5.90 -21.92 6.13
CA TRP A 108 -4.49 -22.24 6.10
C TRP A 108 -4.17 -23.26 4.97
N PRO A 109 -3.24 -22.98 4.08
CA PRO A 109 -2.45 -21.74 3.93
C PRO A 109 -3.31 -20.57 3.40
N PRO A 110 -3.04 -19.32 3.85
CA PRO A 110 -3.75 -18.14 3.34
C PRO A 110 -3.41 -17.90 1.88
N SER A 111 -4.37 -17.41 1.10
CA SER A 111 -4.11 -17.03 -0.29
C SER A 111 -3.16 -15.83 -0.39
N PRO A 112 -2.51 -15.62 -1.54
CA PRO A 112 -1.69 -14.44 -1.77
C PRO A 112 -2.43 -13.12 -1.56
N ALA A 113 -3.73 -13.07 -1.92
CA ALA A 113 -4.58 -11.91 -1.71
C ALA A 113 -4.82 -11.62 -0.22
N MET A 114 -5.04 -12.66 0.58
CA MET A 114 -5.21 -12.52 2.02
C MET A 114 -3.92 -12.12 2.72
N LEU A 115 -2.77 -12.64 2.30
CA LEU A 115 -1.46 -12.19 2.76
C LEU A 115 -1.22 -10.71 2.44
N ALA A 116 -1.52 -10.29 1.22
CA ALA A 116 -1.40 -8.91 0.79
C ALA A 116 -2.32 -7.99 1.61
N LEU A 117 -3.56 -8.39 1.88
CA LEU A 117 -4.49 -7.66 2.73
C LEU A 117 -3.96 -7.52 4.15
N LEU A 118 -3.42 -8.59 4.74
CA LEU A 118 -2.83 -8.57 6.08
C LEU A 118 -1.65 -7.61 6.16
N ILE A 119 -0.76 -7.63 5.17
CA ILE A 119 0.38 -6.70 5.08
C ILE A 119 -0.11 -5.26 5.00
N LEU A 120 -1.14 -5.00 4.19
CA LEU A 120 -1.72 -3.67 4.03
C LEU A 120 -2.36 -3.17 5.33
N LEU A 121 -3.08 -4.01 6.04
CA LEU A 121 -3.68 -3.69 7.34
C LEU A 121 -2.61 -3.47 8.42
N LEU A 122 -1.55 -4.28 8.45
CA LEU A 122 -0.42 -4.12 9.37
C LEU A 122 0.42 -2.87 9.08
N SER A 123 0.44 -2.41 7.84
CA SER A 123 1.14 -1.18 7.45
C SER A 123 0.66 0.04 8.24
N TYR A 124 -0.64 0.14 8.54
CA TYR A 124 -1.20 1.28 9.25
C TYR A 124 -0.71 1.40 10.71
N PRO A 125 -0.81 0.34 11.57
CA PRO A 125 -0.27 0.43 12.92
C PRO A 125 1.25 0.59 12.94
N VAL A 126 1.97 -0.06 12.04
CA VAL A 126 3.42 0.15 11.89
C VAL A 126 3.74 1.60 11.56
N PHE A 127 3.02 2.22 10.63
CA PHE A 127 3.18 3.65 10.33
C PHE A 127 2.92 4.54 11.55
N ARG A 128 1.87 4.25 12.33
CA ARG A 128 1.57 5.00 13.56
C ARG A 128 2.67 4.86 14.61
N LEU A 129 3.18 3.66 14.81
CA LEU A 129 4.29 3.40 15.73
C LEU A 129 5.55 4.16 15.30
N LEU A 130 5.91 4.07 14.03
CA LEU A 130 7.07 4.78 13.48
C LEU A 130 6.94 6.31 13.63
N LYS A 131 5.74 6.84 13.43
CA LYS A 131 5.46 8.27 13.63
C LYS A 131 5.58 8.69 15.10
N ALA A 132 5.15 7.85 16.03
CA ALA A 132 5.28 8.10 17.47
C ALA A 132 6.75 8.14 17.89
N PHE A 133 7.56 7.17 17.44
CA PHE A 133 9.01 7.16 17.71
C PHE A 133 9.75 8.36 17.08
N SER A 134 9.33 8.81 15.90
CA SER A 134 9.93 9.97 15.25
C SER A 134 9.67 11.27 16.03
N LYS A 135 8.50 11.41 16.66
CA LYS A 135 8.15 12.59 17.45
C LYS A 135 8.97 12.68 18.73
N THR A 136 9.19 11.57 19.42
CA THR A 136 10.00 11.52 20.65
C THR A 136 11.46 11.91 20.41
N GLY A 137 11.99 11.62 19.21
CA GLY A 137 13.36 12.01 18.82
C GLY A 137 13.53 13.52 18.53
N GLU A 138 12.49 14.19 18.05
CA GLU A 138 12.54 15.64 17.78
C GLU A 138 12.42 16.49 19.04
N ASP A 139 11.67 16.03 20.03
CA ASP A 139 11.51 16.72 21.30
C ASP A 139 12.81 16.67 22.14
N GLY A 140 13.57 15.58 22.08
CA GLY A 140 14.87 15.44 22.75
C GLY A 140 16.01 16.27 22.12
N GLU A 141 15.93 16.64 20.84
CA GLU A 141 16.92 17.54 20.20
C GLU A 141 16.65 19.03 20.47
N ARG A 142 15.46 19.39 20.93
CA ARG A 142 15.11 20.80 21.26
C ARG A 142 15.45 21.21 22.69
N GLU A 143 15.70 20.23 23.56
CA GLU A 143 16.05 20.47 24.96
C GLU A 143 17.58 20.46 25.22
N MET A 144 18.38 20.20 24.20
CA MET A 144 19.85 20.32 24.27
C MET A 144 20.34 21.56 23.49
#